data_9fa43e2042bf4c19397377514ab55e7d
#
_entry.id   9fa43e2042bf4c19397377514ab55e7d
#
_cell.length_a   1.000
_cell.length_b   1.000
_cell.length_c   1.000
_cell.angle_alpha   90.00
_cell.angle_beta   90.00
_cell.angle_gamma   90.00
#
_symmetry.space_group_name_H-M   'P 1'
#
loop_
_entity.id
_entity.type
_entity.pdbx_description
1 polymer ?
#
loop_
_entity_poly.entity_id
_entity_poly.type
_entity_poly.pdbx_seq_one_letter_code
_entity_poly.pdbx_strand_id
1 'polypeptide(L)'
;DMNRIFIPFFAAAALLASCSDWTEAEHKDFLPPMNQNDPAFLTSLRDFKVGEHLVTMMIVRGTSTAPNRQNQHPMSMPDSVDYLLMTDVDDLHPALSDEIAEVRSKKGTRTLNVVDYTTIRSTWDAMKEASFGTEHEGDYTEEKFAEYCKAETEKQLAACSRYGFDGIVVSYLGGYDSSAAAPFVLAADTWRRDNPNKLLFFRGYPAFITSIENQTI
;
A
#
# COMPACT_ATOMS: atom_id res chain seq x y z
N ASP A 1 74.18 -11.30 -25.73
CA ASP A 1 72.77 -10.77 -25.87
C ASP A 1 71.69 -11.71 -25.36
N MET A 2 72.07 -12.78 -24.67
CA MET A 2 71.08 -13.74 -24.09
C MET A 2 70.34 -13.20 -22.83
N ASN A 3 70.85 -12.20 -22.18
CA ASN A 3 70.23 -11.63 -20.96
C ASN A 3 69.06 -10.66 -21.24
N ARG A 4 68.88 -10.17 -22.46
CA ARG A 4 67.83 -9.22 -22.82
C ARG A 4 66.48 -9.89 -23.16
N ILE A 5 66.46 -11.18 -23.42
CA ILE A 5 65.25 -11.93 -23.81
C ILE A 5 64.55 -12.50 -22.58
N PHE A 6 65.26 -12.75 -21.49
CA PHE A 6 64.69 -13.34 -20.26
C PHE A 6 63.87 -12.37 -19.41
N ILE A 7 64.21 -11.07 -19.46
CA ILE A 7 63.50 -10.07 -18.63
C ILE A 7 62.04 -9.90 -19.09
N PRO A 8 61.71 -9.78 -20.41
CA PRO A 8 60.30 -9.65 -20.83
C PRO A 8 59.48 -10.94 -20.61
N PHE A 9 60.14 -12.11 -20.62
CA PHE A 9 59.44 -13.36 -20.39
C PHE A 9 59.04 -13.54 -18.92
N PHE A 10 59.87 -13.11 -17.98
CA PHE A 10 59.55 -13.12 -16.56
C PHE A 10 58.45 -12.08 -16.21
N ALA A 11 58.47 -10.91 -16.82
CA ALA A 11 57.43 -9.89 -16.65
C ALA A 11 56.08 -10.33 -17.21
N ALA A 12 56.04 -11.06 -18.32
CA ALA A 12 54.83 -11.61 -18.87
C ALA A 12 54.25 -12.78 -18.05
N ALA A 13 55.10 -13.61 -17.42
CA ALA A 13 54.65 -14.67 -16.53
C ALA A 13 54.09 -14.14 -15.21
N ALA A 14 54.61 -13.01 -14.68
CA ALA A 14 54.08 -12.36 -13.49
C ALA A 14 52.71 -11.71 -13.69
N LEU A 15 52.38 -11.26 -14.91
CA LEU A 15 51.06 -10.72 -15.23
C LEU A 15 49.97 -11.80 -15.36
N LEU A 16 50.34 -13.05 -15.62
CA LEU A 16 49.39 -14.17 -15.73
C LEU A 16 49.07 -14.77 -14.35
N ALA A 17 49.91 -14.56 -13.34
CA ALA A 17 49.66 -15.04 -11.97
C ALA A 17 48.73 -14.10 -11.15
N SER A 18 48.47 -12.89 -11.65
CA SER A 18 47.62 -11.92 -10.94
C SER A 18 46.10 -12.13 -11.10
N CYS A 19 45.70 -13.09 -11.92
CA CYS A 19 44.26 -13.34 -12.18
C CYS A 19 43.72 -14.62 -11.52
N SER A 20 44.48 -15.30 -10.66
CA SER A 20 44.00 -16.54 -10.05
C SER A 20 42.97 -16.31 -8.93
N ASP A 21 42.91 -15.14 -8.36
CA ASP A 21 41.92 -14.81 -7.30
C ASP A 21 40.51 -14.52 -7.83
N TRP A 22 40.33 -14.41 -9.16
CA TRP A 22 39.02 -14.07 -9.74
C TRP A 22 38.22 -15.29 -10.21
N THR A 23 38.76 -16.48 -10.09
CA THR A 23 38.11 -17.72 -10.52
C THR A 23 37.79 -18.68 -9.37
N GLU A 24 38.10 -18.35 -8.15
CA GLU A 24 37.55 -19.07 -7.01
C GLU A 24 36.11 -18.60 -6.83
N ALA A 25 35.18 -19.41 -7.28
CA ALA A 25 33.79 -19.26 -6.91
C ALA A 25 33.74 -19.30 -5.37
N GLU A 26 33.47 -18.14 -4.73
CA GLU A 26 33.12 -18.15 -3.32
C GLU A 26 32.03 -19.19 -3.12
N HIS A 27 32.36 -20.30 -2.46
CA HIS A 27 31.35 -21.21 -1.94
C HIS A 27 30.57 -20.46 -0.87
N LYS A 28 29.62 -19.63 -1.28
CA LYS A 28 28.56 -19.20 -0.39
C LYS A 28 27.70 -20.41 -0.14
N ASP A 29 27.78 -20.97 1.05
CA ASP A 29 26.77 -21.89 1.52
C ASP A 29 25.44 -21.13 1.51
N PHE A 30 24.69 -21.26 0.41
CA PHE A 30 23.32 -20.77 0.36
C PHE A 30 22.54 -21.61 1.37
N LEU A 31 22.14 -21.00 2.45
CA LEU A 31 21.12 -21.60 3.31
C LEU A 31 19.96 -22.02 2.43
N PRO A 32 19.38 -23.22 2.61
CA PRO A 32 18.21 -23.62 1.86
C PRO A 32 17.15 -22.51 1.97
N PRO A 33 16.37 -22.26 0.90
CA PRO A 33 15.31 -21.25 0.94
C PRO A 33 14.47 -21.45 2.20
N MET A 34 14.35 -20.41 3.02
CA MET A 34 13.58 -20.46 4.24
C MET A 34 12.13 -20.82 3.88
N ASN A 35 11.60 -21.85 4.51
CA ASN A 35 10.19 -22.19 4.32
C ASN A 35 9.34 -21.10 4.96
N GLN A 36 8.74 -20.24 4.14
CA GLN A 36 7.86 -19.15 4.58
C GLN A 36 6.62 -19.62 5.36
N ASN A 37 6.33 -20.92 5.35
CA ASN A 37 5.26 -21.53 6.14
C ASN A 37 5.79 -22.23 7.41
N ASP A 38 7.07 -22.11 7.74
CA ASP A 38 7.62 -22.65 8.98
C ASP A 38 6.99 -21.93 10.18
N PRO A 39 6.35 -22.65 11.12
CA PRO A 39 5.74 -22.05 12.30
C PRO A 39 6.71 -21.25 13.17
N ALA A 40 7.97 -21.68 13.28
CA ALA A 40 8.99 -20.95 14.04
C ALA A 40 9.34 -19.61 13.38
N PHE A 41 9.51 -19.62 12.04
CA PHE A 41 9.72 -18.40 11.27
C PHE A 41 8.55 -17.42 11.41
N LEU A 42 7.31 -17.90 11.21
CA LEU A 42 6.12 -17.05 11.33
C LEU A 42 5.93 -16.48 12.74
N THR A 43 6.32 -17.21 13.77
CA THR A 43 6.30 -16.69 15.14
C THR A 43 7.31 -15.57 15.32
N SER A 44 8.56 -15.79 14.91
CA SER A 44 9.62 -14.76 14.97
C SER A 44 9.26 -13.53 14.15
N LEU A 45 8.61 -13.70 13.01
CA LEU A 45 8.13 -12.60 12.16
C LEU A 45 7.07 -11.75 12.88
N ARG A 46 6.10 -12.38 13.51
CA ARG A 46 5.09 -11.66 14.29
C ARG A 46 5.68 -10.93 15.49
N ASP A 47 6.61 -11.56 16.19
CA ASP A 47 7.30 -10.96 17.34
C ASP A 47 8.13 -9.74 16.89
N PHE A 48 8.80 -9.84 15.73
CA PHE A 48 9.51 -8.71 15.11
C PHE A 48 8.57 -7.54 14.84
N LYS A 49 7.38 -7.79 14.27
CA LYS A 49 6.41 -6.74 13.90
C LYS A 49 5.75 -6.05 15.09
N VAL A 50 5.73 -6.64 16.27
CA VAL A 50 5.24 -5.96 17.50
C VAL A 50 6.36 -5.26 18.26
N GLY A 51 7.63 -5.53 17.91
CA GLY A 51 8.81 -4.87 18.48
C GLY A 51 9.04 -3.48 17.87
N GLU A 52 10.02 -2.77 18.43
CA GLU A 52 10.47 -1.49 17.87
C GLU A 52 11.31 -1.73 16.61
N HIS A 53 10.83 -1.24 15.46
CA HIS A 53 11.52 -1.35 14.18
C HIS A 53 11.04 -0.26 13.21
N LEU A 54 11.71 -0.16 12.05
CA LEU A 54 11.29 0.74 10.98
C LEU A 54 10.04 0.15 10.28
N VAL A 55 8.92 0.85 10.41
CA VAL A 55 7.63 0.42 9.85
C VAL A 55 7.63 0.54 8.33
N THR A 56 7.19 -0.51 7.64
CA THR A 56 7.05 -0.56 6.19
C THR A 56 5.59 -0.67 5.78
N MET A 57 5.22 0.11 4.75
CA MET A 57 3.86 0.13 4.20
C MET A 57 3.88 -0.11 2.69
N MET A 58 2.93 -0.86 2.18
CA MET A 58 2.79 -1.14 0.75
C MET A 58 1.35 -0.93 0.30
N ILE A 59 1.18 -0.30 -0.87
CA ILE A 59 -0.14 -0.14 -1.50
C ILE A 59 -0.43 -1.38 -2.35
N VAL A 60 -1.59 -1.98 -2.15
CA VAL A 60 -2.10 -3.12 -2.91
C VAL A 60 -3.45 -2.74 -3.51
N ARG A 61 -3.63 -3.02 -4.79
CA ARG A 61 -4.90 -2.76 -5.45
C ARG A 61 -5.83 -3.96 -5.32
N GLY A 62 -7.03 -3.73 -4.78
CA GLY A 62 -8.11 -4.70 -4.76
C GLY A 62 -8.71 -4.93 -6.16
N THR A 63 -9.51 -5.96 -6.29
CA THR A 63 -10.25 -6.28 -7.51
C THR A 63 -11.52 -7.04 -7.18
N SER A 64 -12.58 -6.80 -7.95
CA SER A 64 -13.83 -7.57 -7.91
C SER A 64 -13.77 -8.85 -8.74
N THR A 65 -12.82 -8.95 -9.66
CA THR A 65 -12.60 -10.17 -10.44
C THR A 65 -11.58 -11.08 -9.74
N ALA A 66 -11.55 -12.36 -10.12
CA ALA A 66 -10.57 -13.30 -9.59
C ALA A 66 -9.14 -12.76 -9.78
N PRO A 67 -8.34 -12.64 -8.71
CA PRO A 67 -6.98 -12.15 -8.81
C PRO A 67 -6.15 -13.09 -9.68
N ASN A 68 -5.42 -12.52 -10.64
CA ASN A 68 -4.62 -13.28 -11.61
C ASN A 68 -3.15 -12.87 -11.63
N ARG A 69 -2.75 -11.98 -10.73
CA ARG A 69 -1.37 -11.49 -10.59
C ARG A 69 -0.92 -11.57 -9.14
N GLN A 70 0.34 -11.96 -8.96
CA GLN A 70 0.92 -12.10 -7.62
C GLN A 70 0.80 -10.81 -6.78
N ASN A 71 0.97 -9.64 -7.38
CA ASN A 71 0.87 -8.34 -6.71
C ASN A 71 -0.56 -7.92 -6.30
N GLN A 72 -1.57 -8.75 -6.61
CA GLN A 72 -2.94 -8.57 -6.13
C GLN A 72 -3.22 -9.33 -4.84
N HIS A 73 -2.37 -10.29 -4.48
CA HIS A 73 -2.55 -11.18 -3.35
C HIS A 73 -1.87 -10.65 -2.07
N PRO A 74 -2.59 -10.26 -1.02
CA PRO A 74 -2.03 -9.89 0.28
C PRO A 74 -1.01 -10.89 0.83
N MET A 75 -1.29 -12.18 0.68
CA MET A 75 -0.40 -13.25 1.15
C MET A 75 0.92 -13.34 0.36
N SER A 76 0.97 -12.86 -0.88
CA SER A 76 2.17 -12.85 -1.71
C SER A 76 3.08 -11.64 -1.46
N MET A 77 2.64 -10.69 -0.62
CA MET A 77 3.45 -9.52 -0.29
C MET A 77 4.65 -9.92 0.59
N PRO A 78 5.77 -9.15 0.51
CA PRO A 78 6.96 -9.42 1.31
C PRO A 78 6.65 -9.52 2.80
N ASP A 79 7.30 -10.46 3.48
CA ASP A 79 7.06 -10.71 4.90
C ASP A 79 7.43 -9.51 5.79
N SER A 80 8.38 -8.67 5.34
CA SER A 80 8.78 -7.44 6.04
C SER A 80 7.76 -6.31 6.02
N VAL A 81 6.66 -6.45 5.27
CA VAL A 81 5.63 -5.40 5.20
C VAL A 81 4.73 -5.47 6.43
N ASP A 82 4.62 -4.34 7.15
CA ASP A 82 3.80 -4.22 8.35
C ASP A 82 2.35 -3.90 8.04
N TYR A 83 2.13 -3.01 7.06
CA TYR A 83 0.80 -2.56 6.67
C TYR A 83 0.58 -2.65 5.17
N LEU A 84 -0.50 -3.29 4.77
CA LEU A 84 -1.02 -3.26 3.40
C LEU A 84 -2.14 -2.24 3.30
N LEU A 85 -1.94 -1.22 2.49
CA LEU A 85 -2.91 -0.17 2.20
C LEU A 85 -3.68 -0.58 0.95
N MET A 86 -4.92 -1.05 1.12
CA MET A 86 -5.70 -1.59 -0.01
C MET A 86 -6.62 -0.53 -0.60
N THR A 87 -6.49 -0.30 -1.90
CA THR A 87 -7.35 0.56 -2.73
C THR A 87 -8.37 -0.28 -3.50
N ASP A 88 -9.40 0.35 -4.05
CA ASP A 88 -10.43 -0.30 -4.90
C ASP A 88 -11.09 -1.51 -4.22
N VAL A 89 -11.53 -1.33 -2.98
CA VAL A 89 -12.10 -2.39 -2.14
C VAL A 89 -13.63 -2.39 -2.07
N ASP A 90 -14.32 -1.58 -2.86
CA ASP A 90 -15.78 -1.44 -2.85
C ASP A 90 -16.49 -2.77 -3.08
N ASP A 91 -15.95 -3.58 -3.97
CA ASP A 91 -16.44 -4.92 -4.27
C ASP A 91 -15.23 -5.86 -4.38
N LEU A 92 -14.77 -6.36 -3.23
CA LEU A 92 -13.57 -7.17 -3.17
C LEU A 92 -13.89 -8.64 -3.43
N HIS A 93 -13.14 -9.28 -4.34
CA HIS A 93 -13.28 -10.70 -4.62
C HIS A 93 -13.10 -11.54 -3.34
N PRO A 94 -13.94 -12.58 -3.09
CA PRO A 94 -13.90 -13.37 -1.86
C PRO A 94 -12.52 -13.92 -1.51
N ALA A 95 -11.75 -14.40 -2.49
CA ALA A 95 -10.39 -14.89 -2.25
C ALA A 95 -9.48 -13.84 -1.60
N LEU A 96 -9.61 -12.55 -1.97
CA LEU A 96 -8.83 -11.48 -1.35
C LEU A 96 -9.32 -11.15 0.05
N SER A 97 -10.63 -11.23 0.27
CA SER A 97 -11.21 -11.06 1.61
C SER A 97 -10.68 -12.13 2.58
N ASP A 98 -10.58 -13.37 2.15
CA ASP A 98 -10.02 -14.46 2.96
C ASP A 98 -8.53 -14.21 3.28
N GLU A 99 -7.76 -13.74 2.31
CA GLU A 99 -6.34 -13.43 2.48
C GLU A 99 -6.08 -12.27 3.46
N ILE A 100 -7.02 -11.32 3.64
CA ILE A 100 -6.94 -10.25 4.64
C ILE A 100 -6.84 -10.83 6.06
N ALA A 101 -7.67 -11.81 6.37
CA ALA A 101 -7.61 -12.50 7.67
C ALA A 101 -6.38 -13.40 7.78
N GLU A 102 -6.01 -14.06 6.69
CA GLU A 102 -4.88 -14.98 6.64
C GLU A 102 -3.54 -14.26 6.84
N VAL A 103 -3.29 -13.15 6.13
CA VAL A 103 -2.03 -12.40 6.24
C VAL A 103 -1.82 -11.84 7.65
N ARG A 104 -2.90 -11.41 8.31
CA ARG A 104 -2.87 -10.98 9.70
C ARG A 104 -2.49 -12.12 10.64
N SER A 105 -3.18 -13.24 10.54
CA SER A 105 -2.98 -14.37 11.45
C SER A 105 -1.63 -15.05 11.27
N LYS A 106 -1.18 -15.22 10.05
CA LYS A 106 0.09 -15.88 9.72
C LYS A 106 1.30 -14.96 9.86
N LYS A 107 1.26 -13.81 9.19
CA LYS A 107 2.43 -12.91 9.06
C LYS A 107 2.42 -11.74 10.04
N GLY A 108 1.32 -11.48 10.75
CA GLY A 108 1.16 -10.29 11.59
C GLY A 108 1.04 -8.99 10.78
N THR A 109 0.94 -9.07 9.45
CA THR A 109 0.73 -7.91 8.58
C THR A 109 -0.69 -7.40 8.72
N ARG A 110 -0.85 -6.12 8.99
CA ARG A 110 -2.16 -5.47 9.12
C ARG A 110 -2.62 -4.90 7.80
N THR A 111 -3.92 -4.91 7.58
CA THR A 111 -4.53 -4.43 6.34
C THR A 111 -5.41 -3.22 6.62
N LEU A 112 -5.27 -2.18 5.81
CA LEU A 112 -6.01 -0.94 5.94
C LEU A 112 -6.74 -0.63 4.64
N ASN A 113 -8.00 -0.26 4.75
CA ASN A 113 -8.79 0.23 3.63
C ASN A 113 -8.44 1.69 3.33
N VAL A 114 -8.11 2.03 2.10
CA VAL A 114 -7.86 3.41 1.68
C VAL A 114 -9.17 4.06 1.27
N VAL A 115 -9.53 5.15 1.97
CA VAL A 115 -10.65 6.03 1.67
C VAL A 115 -10.08 7.30 1.06
N ASP A 116 -10.29 7.53 -0.24
CA ASP A 116 -9.56 8.55 -1.01
C ASP A 116 -10.49 9.60 -1.61
N TYR A 117 -10.38 10.83 -1.09
CA TYR A 117 -11.11 11.99 -1.60
C TYR A 117 -10.79 12.29 -3.06
N THR A 118 -9.53 12.14 -3.49
CA THR A 118 -9.14 12.45 -4.87
C THR A 118 -9.83 11.54 -5.87
N THR A 119 -9.99 10.26 -5.53
CA THR A 119 -10.74 9.30 -6.35
C THR A 119 -12.23 9.67 -6.41
N ILE A 120 -12.84 10.04 -5.28
CA ILE A 120 -14.26 10.48 -5.23
C ILE A 120 -14.46 11.69 -6.12
N ARG A 121 -13.60 12.71 -5.99
CA ARG A 121 -13.71 13.94 -6.79
C ARG A 121 -13.47 13.68 -8.28
N SER A 122 -12.44 12.94 -8.63
CA SER A 122 -12.14 12.65 -10.04
C SER A 122 -13.22 11.82 -10.72
N THR A 123 -13.86 10.90 -9.98
CA THR A 123 -14.99 10.13 -10.50
C THR A 123 -16.20 11.04 -10.77
N TRP A 124 -16.51 11.94 -9.85
CA TRP A 124 -17.55 12.94 -10.05
C TRP A 124 -17.28 13.82 -11.26
N ASP A 125 -16.06 14.35 -11.38
CA ASP A 125 -15.67 15.23 -12.48
C ASP A 125 -15.74 14.50 -13.82
N ALA A 126 -15.36 13.22 -13.88
CA ALA A 126 -15.52 12.38 -15.07
C ALA A 126 -17.01 12.16 -15.45
N MET A 127 -17.88 11.94 -14.47
CA MET A 127 -19.33 11.83 -14.72
C MET A 127 -19.90 13.16 -15.23
N LYS A 128 -19.48 14.28 -14.65
CA LYS A 128 -19.87 15.62 -15.08
C LYS A 128 -19.43 15.88 -16.53
N GLU A 129 -18.19 15.54 -16.88
CA GLU A 129 -17.68 15.69 -18.25
C GLU A 129 -18.47 14.81 -19.24
N ALA A 130 -18.75 13.57 -18.87
CA ALA A 130 -19.54 12.65 -19.70
C ALA A 130 -21.00 13.10 -19.92
N SER A 131 -21.54 13.94 -19.04
CA SER A 131 -22.91 14.47 -19.14
C SER A 131 -23.01 15.67 -20.08
N PHE A 132 -21.90 16.27 -20.48
CA PHE A 132 -21.86 17.47 -21.32
C PHE A 132 -22.66 17.27 -22.65
N GLY A 133 -23.56 18.19 -22.97
CA GLY A 133 -24.40 18.08 -24.15
C GLY A 133 -25.54 17.08 -24.06
N THR A 134 -25.79 16.47 -22.90
CA THR A 134 -26.92 15.57 -22.61
C THR A 134 -28.00 16.30 -21.78
N GLU A 135 -29.17 15.66 -21.61
CA GLU A 135 -30.22 16.15 -20.71
C GLU A 135 -29.79 16.22 -19.23
N HIS A 136 -28.68 15.54 -18.86
CA HIS A 136 -28.16 15.45 -17.52
C HIS A 136 -27.02 16.47 -17.20
N GLU A 137 -26.67 17.36 -18.13
CA GLU A 137 -25.61 18.35 -17.95
C GLU A 137 -25.80 19.22 -16.70
N GLY A 138 -27.06 19.60 -16.39
CA GLY A 138 -27.41 20.38 -15.21
C GLY A 138 -27.47 19.64 -13.89
N ASP A 139 -27.21 18.31 -13.90
CA ASP A 139 -27.31 17.48 -12.69
C ASP A 139 -26.07 17.53 -11.79
N TYR A 140 -24.95 18.07 -12.27
CA TYR A 140 -23.67 18.04 -11.57
C TYR A 140 -23.35 19.40 -10.93
N THR A 141 -24.08 19.75 -9.84
CA THR A 141 -23.83 20.96 -9.03
C THR A 141 -22.95 20.65 -7.83
N GLU A 142 -22.37 21.68 -7.17
CA GLU A 142 -21.57 21.50 -5.97
C GLU A 142 -22.39 20.97 -4.78
N GLU A 143 -23.67 21.31 -4.68
CA GLU A 143 -24.58 20.77 -3.67
C GLU A 143 -24.76 19.25 -3.86
N LYS A 144 -25.01 18.81 -5.09
CA LYS A 144 -25.10 17.38 -5.42
C LYS A 144 -23.77 16.66 -5.26
N PHE A 145 -22.64 17.35 -5.49
CA PHE A 145 -21.32 16.80 -5.17
C PHE A 145 -21.18 16.52 -3.67
N ALA A 146 -21.63 17.40 -2.80
CA ALA A 146 -21.55 17.18 -1.36
C ALA A 146 -22.32 15.93 -0.92
N GLU A 147 -23.50 15.70 -1.48
CA GLU A 147 -24.30 14.48 -1.23
C GLU A 147 -23.59 13.23 -1.76
N TYR A 148 -23.09 13.27 -2.98
CA TYR A 148 -22.32 12.19 -3.61
C TYR A 148 -21.05 11.87 -2.83
N CYS A 149 -20.27 12.92 -2.46
CA CYS A 149 -19.04 12.79 -1.69
C CYS A 149 -19.29 12.09 -0.35
N LYS A 150 -20.35 12.49 0.36
CA LYS A 150 -20.75 11.84 1.61
C LYS A 150 -21.07 10.36 1.38
N ALA A 151 -21.95 10.06 0.42
CA ALA A 151 -22.40 8.70 0.15
C ALA A 151 -21.24 7.76 -0.25
N GLU A 152 -20.35 8.22 -1.15
CA GLU A 152 -19.20 7.43 -1.56
C GLU A 152 -18.17 7.26 -0.43
N THR A 153 -17.97 8.28 0.40
CA THR A 153 -17.10 8.17 1.58
C THR A 153 -17.66 7.13 2.57
N GLU A 154 -18.94 7.21 2.90
CA GLU A 154 -19.58 6.25 3.81
C GLU A 154 -19.53 4.81 3.26
N LYS A 155 -19.71 4.64 1.96
CA LYS A 155 -19.58 3.35 1.28
C LYS A 155 -18.15 2.79 1.39
N GLN A 156 -17.14 3.61 1.13
CA GLN A 156 -15.72 3.20 1.28
C GLN A 156 -15.39 2.88 2.74
N LEU A 157 -15.85 3.67 3.71
CA LEU A 157 -15.68 3.42 5.14
C LEU A 157 -16.32 2.10 5.58
N ALA A 158 -17.50 1.78 5.07
CA ALA A 158 -18.21 0.52 5.37
C ALA A 158 -17.43 -0.73 4.92
N ALA A 159 -16.57 -0.63 3.91
CA ALA A 159 -15.72 -1.73 3.46
C ALA A 159 -14.77 -2.21 4.57
N CYS A 160 -14.36 -1.32 5.49
CA CYS A 160 -13.51 -1.68 6.62
C CYS A 160 -14.12 -2.80 7.47
N SER A 161 -15.38 -2.69 7.83
CA SER A 161 -16.09 -3.71 8.60
C SER A 161 -16.51 -4.90 7.74
N ARG A 162 -16.94 -4.63 6.49
CA ARG A 162 -17.39 -5.67 5.56
C ARG A 162 -16.33 -6.73 5.29
N TYR A 163 -15.08 -6.32 5.09
CA TYR A 163 -13.97 -7.23 4.77
C TYR A 163 -13.01 -7.46 5.93
N GLY A 164 -13.31 -6.94 7.12
CA GLY A 164 -12.53 -7.17 8.33
C GLY A 164 -11.16 -6.52 8.34
N PHE A 165 -11.00 -5.35 7.70
CA PHE A 165 -9.76 -4.57 7.78
C PHE A 165 -9.44 -4.15 9.21
N ASP A 166 -8.16 -3.96 9.52
CA ASP A 166 -7.66 -3.50 10.83
C ASP A 166 -7.95 -2.02 11.08
N GLY A 167 -8.23 -1.27 10.03
CA GLY A 167 -8.50 0.15 10.06
C GLY A 167 -8.60 0.77 8.67
N ILE A 168 -8.43 2.08 8.63
CA ILE A 168 -8.53 2.87 7.40
C ILE A 168 -7.31 3.79 7.22
N VAL A 169 -7.09 4.18 5.97
CA VAL A 169 -6.24 5.32 5.61
C VAL A 169 -7.14 6.39 5.01
N VAL A 170 -7.25 7.52 5.67
CA VAL A 170 -7.91 8.71 5.11
C VAL A 170 -6.92 9.40 4.19
N SER A 171 -7.16 9.38 2.89
CA SER A 171 -6.30 9.96 1.87
C SER A 171 -6.91 11.26 1.33
N TYR A 172 -6.24 12.38 1.62
CA TYR A 172 -6.61 13.70 1.12
C TYR A 172 -5.39 14.38 0.51
N LEU A 173 -5.24 14.23 -0.79
CA LEU A 173 -4.15 14.81 -1.59
C LEU A 173 -4.59 16.08 -2.34
N GLY A 174 -5.81 16.55 -2.09
CA GLY A 174 -6.38 17.74 -2.73
C GLY A 174 -5.82 19.05 -2.20
N GLY A 175 -6.23 20.15 -2.86
CA GLY A 175 -5.92 21.52 -2.43
C GLY A 175 -6.88 22.05 -1.36
N TYR A 176 -6.81 23.37 -1.12
CA TYR A 176 -7.58 24.08 -0.08
C TYR A 176 -9.09 24.22 -0.34
N ASP A 177 -9.73 23.37 -1.10
CA ASP A 177 -11.18 23.42 -1.23
C ASP A 177 -11.85 22.73 -0.03
N SER A 178 -11.79 23.41 1.13
CA SER A 178 -12.27 22.89 2.39
C SER A 178 -13.80 22.70 2.41
N SER A 179 -14.54 23.51 1.69
CA SER A 179 -16.01 23.42 1.67
C SER A 179 -16.48 22.16 0.92
N ALA A 180 -15.90 21.86 -0.23
CA ALA A 180 -16.22 20.67 -1.01
C ALA A 180 -15.74 19.38 -0.32
N ALA A 181 -14.67 19.42 0.46
CA ALA A 181 -14.14 18.28 1.19
C ALA A 181 -14.81 18.05 2.56
N ALA A 182 -15.59 18.99 3.07
CA ALA A 182 -16.22 18.89 4.39
C ALA A 182 -17.03 17.59 4.59
N PRO A 183 -17.86 17.12 3.62
CA PRO A 183 -18.61 15.87 3.79
C PRO A 183 -17.70 14.65 3.97
N PHE A 184 -16.55 14.61 3.27
CA PHE A 184 -15.55 13.56 3.39
C PHE A 184 -14.92 13.52 4.79
N VAL A 185 -14.47 14.66 5.28
CA VAL A 185 -13.81 14.77 6.60
C VAL A 185 -14.78 14.48 7.73
N LEU A 186 -16.04 14.98 7.64
CA LEU A 186 -17.09 14.70 8.62
C LEU A 186 -17.43 13.22 8.72
N ALA A 187 -17.50 12.51 7.58
CA ALA A 187 -17.76 11.08 7.57
C ALA A 187 -16.59 10.29 8.19
N ALA A 188 -15.35 10.66 7.88
CA ALA A 188 -14.17 10.06 8.47
C ALA A 188 -14.07 10.28 10.00
N ASP A 189 -14.36 11.49 10.47
CA ASP A 189 -14.40 11.83 11.90
C ASP A 189 -15.51 11.06 12.64
N THR A 190 -16.69 10.95 12.06
CA THR A 190 -17.78 10.13 12.60
C THR A 190 -17.36 8.67 12.69
N TRP A 191 -16.80 8.13 11.62
CA TRP A 191 -16.31 6.76 11.61
C TRP A 191 -15.26 6.52 12.72
N ARG A 192 -14.32 7.46 12.92
CA ARG A 192 -13.30 7.36 13.98
C ARG A 192 -13.92 7.28 15.37
N ARG A 193 -14.93 8.09 15.65
CA ARG A 193 -15.65 8.07 16.94
C ARG A 193 -16.37 6.74 17.17
N ASP A 194 -16.96 6.18 16.12
CA ASP A 194 -17.69 4.91 16.18
C ASP A 194 -16.77 3.69 16.23
N ASN A 195 -15.51 3.84 15.81
CA ASN A 195 -14.51 2.78 15.71
C ASN A 195 -13.21 3.10 16.49
N PRO A 196 -13.25 3.36 17.82
CA PRO A 196 -12.09 3.84 18.58
C PRO A 196 -10.94 2.84 18.64
N ASN A 197 -11.22 1.54 18.45
CA ASN A 197 -10.22 0.47 18.49
C ASN A 197 -9.62 0.11 17.13
N LYS A 198 -10.11 0.73 16.05
CA LYS A 198 -9.56 0.54 14.70
C LYS A 198 -8.40 1.50 14.45
N LEU A 199 -7.47 1.11 13.58
CA LEU A 199 -6.39 1.99 13.16
C LEU A 199 -6.93 3.08 12.24
N LEU A 200 -6.39 4.30 12.39
CA LEU A 200 -6.62 5.38 11.44
C LEU A 200 -5.28 6.02 11.09
N PHE A 201 -4.94 6.00 9.82
CA PHE A 201 -3.79 6.70 9.27
C PHE A 201 -4.26 7.81 8.36
N PHE A 202 -3.50 8.91 8.34
CA PHE A 202 -3.75 10.02 7.45
C PHE A 202 -2.66 10.08 6.37
N ARG A 203 -3.08 10.21 5.12
CA ARG A 203 -2.22 10.40 3.95
C ARG A 203 -2.57 11.72 3.28
N GLY A 204 -1.67 12.69 3.32
CA GLY A 204 -1.88 14.00 2.72
C GLY A 204 -1.15 15.11 3.45
N TYR A 205 -1.60 16.34 3.21
CA TYR A 205 -1.07 17.53 3.88
C TYR A 205 -2.00 17.92 5.03
N PRO A 206 -1.59 17.76 6.31
CA PRO A 206 -2.45 18.07 7.46
C PRO A 206 -3.02 19.48 7.44
N ALA A 207 -2.26 20.45 6.91
CA ALA A 207 -2.70 21.84 6.80
C ALA A 207 -3.98 22.03 5.97
N PHE A 208 -4.29 21.11 5.06
CA PHE A 208 -5.52 21.19 4.27
C PHE A 208 -6.76 20.75 5.06
N ILE A 209 -6.58 19.94 6.09
CA ILE A 209 -7.67 19.47 6.95
C ILE A 209 -7.93 20.42 8.10
N THR A 210 -6.89 21.03 8.68
CA THR A 210 -7.05 21.99 9.78
C THR A 210 -7.79 23.28 9.39
N SER A 211 -7.92 23.56 8.09
CA SER A 211 -8.75 24.66 7.58
C SER A 211 -10.24 24.35 7.59
N ILE A 212 -10.65 23.11 7.80
CA ILE A 212 -12.05 22.72 7.97
C ILE A 212 -12.41 22.97 9.44
N GLU A 213 -13.29 23.94 9.68
CA GLU A 213 -13.63 24.42 11.02
C GLU A 213 -13.97 23.31 12.01
N ASN A 214 -13.23 23.27 13.13
CA ASN A 214 -13.45 22.39 14.30
C ASN A 214 -13.37 20.88 14.04
N GLN A 215 -12.62 20.42 13.04
CA GLN A 215 -12.51 19.00 12.77
C GLN A 215 -11.09 18.49 13.07
N THR A 216 -11.01 17.70 14.12
CA THR A 216 -9.80 16.97 14.50
C THR A 216 -10.00 15.50 14.08
N ILE A 217 -9.22 15.06 13.10
CA ILE A 217 -9.10 13.62 12.80
C ILE A 217 -8.11 12.97 13.76
#